data_4acfdae7d5fa088f428460327bce397f
#
_entry.id   4acfdae7d5fa088f428460327bce397f
#
_cell.length_a   1.000
_cell.length_b   1.000
_cell.length_c   1.000
_cell.angle_alpha   90.00
_cell.angle_beta   90.00
_cell.angle_gamma   90.00
#
_symmetry.space_group_name_H-M   'P 1'
#
loop_
_entity.id
_entity.type
_entity.pdbx_description
1 polymer ?
#
loop_
_entity_poly.entity_id
_entity_poly.type
_entity_poly.pdbx_seq_one_letter_code
_entity_poly.pdbx_strand_id
1 'polypeptide(L)'
;FNNGSDHGDIIRVFTADTTNQAPTARDDDGVVNENATLNVTNGANKNETGGSYDANGEHSGDVIDTTNTASEDTDPDGDSLSVSAVRLGNTEGSGTSGTVGAALTGTYGQLTLNANGSYTYVANQPAADLLDAGDIAYDYFNYTVTDTLLTDTALLTIRINGVNDDVTAVNDFGVVTENATLTVTDGESQNLSGSYDTHDEHSGDVAANEQDADAS
;
A
#
# COMPACT_ATOMS: atom_id res chain seq x y z
N PHE A 1 -2.01 37.69 75.70
CA PHE A 1 -1.61 36.30 75.27
C PHE A 1 -1.89 36.19 73.81
N ASN A 2 -0.85 36.18 73.02
CA ASN A 2 -0.89 36.01 71.58
C ASN A 2 -0.83 34.50 71.31
N ASN A 3 -1.91 33.90 70.91
CA ASN A 3 -1.93 32.50 70.49
C ASN A 3 -1.76 32.44 68.96
N GLY A 4 -0.52 32.65 68.55
CA GLY A 4 -0.14 32.48 67.16
C GLY A 4 -0.18 31.00 66.80
N SER A 5 -1.24 30.56 66.22
CA SER A 5 -1.24 29.31 65.47
C SER A 5 -0.51 29.57 64.17
N ASP A 6 0.75 29.24 64.17
CA ASP A 6 1.56 29.16 62.98
C ASP A 6 1.01 27.99 62.13
N HIS A 7 0.10 28.33 61.22
CA HIS A 7 -0.27 27.41 60.19
C HIS A 7 0.83 27.45 59.15
N GLY A 8 1.80 26.55 59.32
CA GLY A 8 2.82 26.34 58.31
C GLY A 8 2.18 26.08 57.00
N ASP A 9 2.14 27.09 56.12
CA ASP A 9 1.77 26.95 54.75
C ASP A 9 2.72 25.94 54.05
N ILE A 10 2.23 24.74 53.81
CA ILE A 10 2.99 23.77 53.06
C ILE A 10 2.88 24.18 51.58
N ILE A 11 3.86 24.92 51.10
CA ILE A 11 4.04 25.16 49.67
C ILE A 11 4.42 23.79 49.04
N ARG A 12 3.46 23.13 48.41
CA ARG A 12 3.76 22.00 47.55
C ARG A 12 4.30 22.55 46.24
N VAL A 13 5.60 22.51 46.06
CA VAL A 13 6.21 22.74 44.76
C VAL A 13 6.00 21.47 43.93
N PHE A 14 5.10 21.54 42.99
CA PHE A 14 5.01 20.53 41.92
C PHE A 14 6.09 20.91 40.91
N THR A 15 7.19 20.18 40.88
CA THR A 15 8.08 20.19 39.71
C THR A 15 7.38 19.42 38.63
N ALA A 16 7.12 20.08 37.49
CA ALA A 16 6.74 19.33 36.29
C ALA A 16 7.83 18.31 36.00
N ASP A 17 7.46 17.09 35.66
CA ASP A 17 8.42 16.13 35.11
C ASP A 17 8.88 16.71 33.76
N THR A 18 10.15 17.04 33.66
CA THR A 18 10.76 17.60 32.44
C THR A 18 11.59 16.55 31.70
N THR A 19 11.45 15.29 32.08
CA THR A 19 12.07 14.19 31.33
C THR A 19 11.23 13.92 30.09
N ASN A 20 11.86 13.98 28.92
CA ASN A 20 11.22 13.62 27.66
C ASN A 20 10.78 12.15 27.71
N GLN A 21 9.55 11.88 27.34
CA GLN A 21 8.97 10.56 27.24
C GLN A 21 8.92 10.15 25.76
N ALA A 22 8.97 8.84 25.48
CA ALA A 22 8.89 8.35 24.12
C ALA A 22 7.47 8.52 23.56
N PRO A 23 7.36 8.79 22.26
CA PRO A 23 6.08 8.71 21.57
C PRO A 23 5.50 7.30 21.65
N THR A 24 4.22 7.17 21.39
CA THR A 24 3.52 5.91 21.20
C THR A 24 3.01 5.88 19.78
N ALA A 25 3.61 5.04 18.94
CA ALA A 25 3.14 4.77 17.59
C ALA A 25 2.10 3.65 17.59
N ARG A 26 1.15 3.71 16.67
CA ARG A 26 0.07 2.73 16.50
C ARG A 26 0.00 2.26 15.06
N ASP A 27 -0.45 1.02 14.90
CA ASP A 27 -0.57 0.41 13.59
C ASP A 27 -1.62 1.09 12.73
N ASP A 28 -1.27 1.27 11.45
CA ASP A 28 -2.10 1.86 10.42
C ASP A 28 -2.42 0.87 9.31
N ASP A 29 -3.44 1.21 8.53
CA ASP A 29 -3.86 0.40 7.42
C ASP A 29 -4.38 1.24 6.24
N GLY A 30 -4.32 0.65 5.05
CA GLY A 30 -4.88 1.20 3.84
C GLY A 30 -5.39 0.10 2.92
N VAL A 31 -6.34 0.44 2.07
CA VAL A 31 -6.94 -0.47 1.08
C VAL A 31 -6.87 0.17 -0.30
N VAL A 32 -6.47 -0.60 -1.28
CA VAL A 32 -6.38 -0.17 -2.68
C VAL A 32 -6.71 -1.34 -3.60
N ASN A 33 -7.29 -1.06 -4.75
CA ASN A 33 -7.38 -2.06 -5.81
C ASN A 33 -6.02 -2.18 -6.52
N GLU A 34 -5.73 -3.34 -7.08
CA GLU A 34 -4.61 -3.46 -8.02
C GLU A 34 -4.74 -2.40 -9.13
N ASN A 35 -3.61 -2.06 -9.77
CA ASN A 35 -3.53 -1.03 -10.81
C ASN A 35 -3.99 0.38 -10.38
N ALA A 36 -4.30 0.58 -9.09
CA ALA A 36 -4.74 1.85 -8.54
C ALA A 36 -3.71 2.50 -7.61
N THR A 37 -4.03 3.72 -7.19
CA THR A 37 -3.19 4.52 -6.28
C THR A 37 -4.00 4.95 -5.07
N LEU A 38 -3.50 4.66 -3.88
CA LEU A 38 -3.97 5.21 -2.62
C LEU A 38 -3.12 6.45 -2.28
N ASN A 39 -3.77 7.59 -2.08
CA ASN A 39 -3.14 8.82 -1.62
C ASN A 39 -3.73 9.24 -0.29
N VAL A 40 -2.90 9.32 0.73
CA VAL A 40 -3.26 9.79 2.07
C VAL A 40 -2.47 11.06 2.39
N THR A 41 -3.19 12.17 2.54
CA THR A 41 -2.59 13.49 2.75
C THR A 41 -2.34 13.75 4.23
N ASN A 42 -1.36 14.62 4.53
CA ASN A 42 -1.09 15.01 5.92
C ASN A 42 -2.35 15.60 6.59
N GLY A 43 -2.64 15.14 7.80
CA GLY A 43 -3.84 15.47 8.53
C GLY A 43 -5.11 14.78 8.02
N ALA A 44 -4.97 13.76 7.16
CA ALA A 44 -6.10 12.93 6.75
C ALA A 44 -6.57 12.10 7.93
N ASN A 45 -7.88 12.12 8.15
CA ASN A 45 -8.52 11.29 9.16
C ASN A 45 -8.96 9.97 8.56
N LYS A 46 -9.23 9.00 9.43
CA LYS A 46 -9.87 7.76 9.03
C LYS A 46 -11.13 8.02 8.20
N ASN A 47 -11.19 7.42 7.02
CA ASN A 47 -12.31 7.53 6.09
C ASN A 47 -13.32 6.38 6.19
N GLU A 48 -13.14 5.49 7.16
CA GLU A 48 -14.08 4.41 7.39
C GLU A 48 -15.31 4.85 8.19
N THR A 49 -16.48 4.48 7.68
CA THR A 49 -17.73 4.59 8.44
C THR A 49 -18.25 3.18 8.71
N GLY A 50 -18.04 2.70 9.94
CA GLY A 50 -18.66 1.45 10.38
C GLY A 50 -17.86 0.17 10.21
N GLY A 51 -16.55 0.24 10.01
CA GLY A 51 -15.65 -0.93 10.08
C GLY A 51 -15.76 -1.91 8.90
N SER A 52 -16.21 -1.45 7.76
CA SER A 52 -16.19 -2.19 6.50
C SER A 52 -15.31 -1.44 5.51
N TYR A 53 -14.26 -2.10 5.03
CA TYR A 53 -13.40 -1.57 3.97
C TYR A 53 -14.15 -1.64 2.64
N ASP A 54 -14.36 -0.50 1.99
CA ASP A 54 -14.80 -0.51 0.60
C ASP A 54 -13.59 -0.54 -0.36
N ALA A 55 -13.80 -0.90 -1.60
CA ALA A 55 -12.74 -1.13 -2.57
C ALA A 55 -12.09 0.15 -3.14
N ASN A 56 -12.32 1.32 -2.55
CA ASN A 56 -12.01 2.62 -3.17
C ASN A 56 -10.90 3.43 -2.49
N GLY A 57 -9.91 2.78 -1.89
CA GLY A 57 -8.77 3.47 -1.30
C GLY A 57 -9.04 4.01 0.10
N GLU A 58 -9.59 3.18 0.96
CA GLU A 58 -9.78 3.47 2.38
C GLU A 58 -8.46 3.41 3.16
N HIS A 59 -8.37 4.15 4.25
CA HIS A 59 -7.21 4.21 5.12
C HIS A 59 -7.58 4.55 6.56
N SER A 60 -6.69 4.24 7.50
CA SER A 60 -6.83 4.59 8.93
C SER A 60 -6.63 6.09 9.20
N GLY A 61 -5.98 6.79 8.30
CA GLY A 61 -5.52 8.17 8.41
C GLY A 61 -4.14 8.30 7.78
N ASP A 62 -3.45 9.42 7.93
CA ASP A 62 -2.01 9.44 7.76
C ASP A 62 -1.34 8.76 8.98
N VAL A 63 -0.10 8.29 8.82
CA VAL A 63 0.55 7.48 9.87
C VAL A 63 0.91 8.26 11.15
N ILE A 64 0.62 9.55 11.24
CA ILE A 64 0.78 10.39 12.44
C ILE A 64 -0.57 11.04 12.81
N ASP A 65 -1.68 10.50 12.32
CA ASP A 65 -3.00 11.08 12.57
C ASP A 65 -3.25 11.28 14.07
N THR A 66 -3.52 12.52 14.45
CA THR A 66 -3.81 12.91 15.83
C THR A 66 -5.31 13.03 16.12
N THR A 67 -6.17 12.57 15.21
CA THR A 67 -7.62 12.77 15.30
C THR A 67 -8.43 11.47 15.35
N ASN A 68 -7.81 10.34 15.00
CA ASN A 68 -8.42 9.02 15.09
C ASN A 68 -7.87 8.26 16.30
N THR A 69 -8.67 8.14 17.34
CA THR A 69 -8.27 7.49 18.61
C THR A 69 -7.86 6.02 18.51
N ALA A 70 -8.07 5.36 17.39
CA ALA A 70 -7.71 3.96 17.17
C ALA A 70 -6.29 3.81 16.61
N SER A 71 -5.87 4.69 15.69
CA SER A 71 -4.54 4.73 15.06
C SER A 71 -3.76 6.01 15.38
N GLU A 72 -4.22 6.80 16.36
CA GLU A 72 -3.58 8.05 16.75
C GLU A 72 -2.21 7.81 17.38
N ASP A 73 -1.17 8.34 16.75
CA ASP A 73 0.16 8.44 17.35
C ASP A 73 0.18 9.59 18.36
N THR A 74 0.71 9.34 19.53
CA THR A 74 0.67 10.31 20.63
C THR A 74 2.03 10.48 21.27
N ASP A 75 2.27 11.69 21.78
CA ASP A 75 3.39 11.98 22.65
C ASP A 75 2.89 12.42 24.02
N PRO A 76 3.39 11.80 25.12
CA PRO A 76 2.91 12.16 26.47
C PRO A 76 3.26 13.58 26.91
N ASP A 77 4.29 14.19 26.32
CA ASP A 77 4.73 15.55 26.60
C ASP A 77 4.10 16.56 25.63
N GLY A 78 3.41 16.06 24.58
CA GLY A 78 2.76 16.87 23.54
C GLY A 78 3.75 17.38 22.50
N ASP A 79 4.89 16.71 22.34
CA ASP A 79 5.87 17.06 21.35
C ASP A 79 5.40 16.72 19.92
N SER A 80 5.93 17.44 18.94
CA SER A 80 5.60 17.23 17.54
C SER A 80 6.26 15.96 17.00
N LEU A 81 5.46 15.08 16.39
CA LEU A 81 5.92 13.83 15.83
C LEU A 81 6.32 13.96 14.36
N SER A 82 7.24 13.10 13.93
CA SER A 82 7.63 12.94 12.53
C SER A 82 8.10 11.52 12.24
N VAL A 83 7.89 11.04 10.99
CA VAL A 83 8.46 9.77 10.54
C VAL A 83 9.95 9.93 10.27
N SER A 84 10.77 9.12 10.93
CA SER A 84 12.23 9.14 10.81
C SER A 84 12.80 7.95 10.02
N ALA A 85 12.06 6.86 9.90
CA ALA A 85 12.48 5.68 9.13
C ALA A 85 11.26 4.93 8.56
N VAL A 86 11.50 4.19 7.48
CA VAL A 86 10.54 3.26 6.86
C VAL A 86 11.26 1.99 6.42
N ARG A 87 10.60 0.84 6.55
CA ARG A 87 11.13 -0.47 6.16
C ARG A 87 10.03 -1.31 5.52
N LEU A 88 10.42 -2.16 4.57
CA LEU A 88 9.57 -3.24 4.06
C LEU A 88 9.66 -4.43 5.03
N GLY A 89 8.53 -4.88 5.54
CA GLY A 89 8.42 -6.04 6.44
C GLY A 89 7.31 -5.89 7.47
N ASN A 90 6.86 -7.03 7.98
CA ASN A 90 5.76 -7.16 8.94
C ASN A 90 6.20 -7.26 10.40
N THR A 91 7.44 -6.91 10.69
CA THR A 91 8.00 -6.92 12.05
C THR A 91 8.64 -5.57 12.30
N GLU A 92 8.17 -4.89 13.32
CA GLU A 92 8.64 -3.56 13.72
C GLU A 92 10.16 -3.51 13.89
N GLY A 93 10.76 -2.46 13.37
CA GLY A 93 12.20 -2.23 13.40
C GLY A 93 13.03 -3.19 12.53
N SER A 94 12.40 -4.13 11.83
CA SER A 94 13.06 -5.14 10.99
C SER A 94 12.69 -5.02 9.52
N GLY A 95 13.44 -5.72 8.66
CA GLY A 95 13.19 -5.75 7.22
C GLY A 95 14.10 -4.84 6.41
N THR A 96 13.77 -4.68 5.12
CA THR A 96 14.58 -3.89 4.18
C THR A 96 14.36 -2.41 4.40
N SER A 97 15.43 -1.67 4.71
CA SER A 97 15.34 -0.22 4.93
C SER A 97 15.03 0.54 3.64
N GLY A 98 14.10 1.47 3.73
CA GLY A 98 13.83 2.49 2.73
C GLY A 98 14.34 3.87 3.14
N THR A 99 14.04 4.86 2.33
CA THR A 99 14.30 6.28 2.61
C THR A 99 12.96 7.00 2.70
N VAL A 100 12.73 7.73 3.80
CA VAL A 100 11.52 8.56 3.96
C VAL A 100 11.44 9.58 2.82
N GLY A 101 10.29 9.68 2.19
CA GLY A 101 10.03 10.52 1.01
C GLY A 101 10.46 9.91 -0.32
N ALA A 102 11.00 8.69 -0.34
CA ALA A 102 11.33 7.97 -1.57
C ALA A 102 10.52 6.67 -1.69
N ALA A 103 10.33 6.20 -2.93
CA ALA A 103 9.59 4.97 -3.19
C ALA A 103 10.32 3.74 -2.62
N LEU A 104 9.61 2.93 -1.86
CA LEU A 104 10.04 1.64 -1.33
C LEU A 104 9.16 0.55 -1.94
N THR A 105 9.78 -0.34 -2.73
CA THR A 105 9.05 -1.38 -3.47
C THR A 105 8.71 -2.55 -2.56
N GLY A 106 7.42 -2.87 -2.49
CA GLY A 106 6.84 -4.05 -1.88
C GLY A 106 6.67 -5.20 -2.89
N THR A 107 5.83 -6.17 -2.55
CA THR A 107 5.50 -7.30 -3.42
C THR A 107 4.50 -6.88 -4.50
N TYR A 108 3.48 -6.13 -4.13
CA TYR A 108 2.34 -5.77 -4.98
C TYR A 108 2.37 -4.31 -5.42
N GLY A 109 3.17 -3.45 -4.77
CA GLY A 109 3.21 -2.04 -5.09
C GLY A 109 4.42 -1.31 -4.55
N GLN A 110 4.34 0.03 -4.58
CA GLN A 110 5.38 0.92 -4.08
C GLN A 110 4.78 1.91 -3.09
N LEU A 111 5.38 2.00 -1.91
CA LEU A 111 5.06 3.00 -0.88
C LEU A 111 6.01 4.19 -0.96
N THR A 112 5.49 5.40 -0.93
CA THR A 112 6.23 6.62 -0.61
C THR A 112 5.66 7.20 0.67
N LEU A 113 6.38 7.10 1.78
CA LEU A 113 5.99 7.62 3.09
C LEU A 113 6.81 8.87 3.41
N ASN A 114 6.14 9.97 3.71
CA ASN A 114 6.75 11.25 4.01
C ASN A 114 6.96 11.48 5.52
N ALA A 115 7.87 12.40 5.86
CA ALA A 115 8.19 12.72 7.26
C ALA A 115 7.00 13.28 8.05
N ASN A 116 6.00 13.84 7.38
CA ASN A 116 4.78 14.37 8.00
C ASN A 116 3.63 13.36 8.11
N GLY A 117 3.89 12.08 7.88
CA GLY A 117 2.90 11.00 7.99
C GLY A 117 2.12 10.72 6.71
N SER A 118 2.03 11.66 5.78
CA SER A 118 1.34 11.44 4.51
C SER A 118 2.03 10.36 3.68
N TYR A 119 1.23 9.58 2.92
CA TYR A 119 1.81 8.56 2.06
C TYR A 119 1.05 8.36 0.75
N THR A 120 1.74 7.79 -0.21
CA THR A 120 1.18 7.30 -1.46
C THR A 120 1.59 5.85 -1.64
N TYR A 121 0.64 4.99 -1.95
CA TYR A 121 0.90 3.62 -2.37
C TYR A 121 0.33 3.39 -3.76
N VAL A 122 1.15 2.85 -4.67
CA VAL A 122 0.78 2.54 -6.05
C VAL A 122 0.87 1.03 -6.23
N ALA A 123 -0.26 0.37 -6.46
CA ALA A 123 -0.34 -1.08 -6.69
C ALA A 123 0.00 -1.40 -8.15
N ASN A 124 1.29 -1.40 -8.50
CA ASN A 124 1.80 -1.44 -9.87
C ASN A 124 2.89 -2.50 -10.10
N GLN A 125 3.02 -3.47 -9.22
CA GLN A 125 3.97 -4.56 -9.43
C GLN A 125 3.30 -5.71 -10.19
N PRO A 126 4.06 -6.49 -10.99
CA PRO A 126 3.49 -7.61 -11.75
C PRO A 126 2.75 -8.66 -10.90
N ALA A 127 3.05 -8.73 -9.61
CA ALA A 127 2.32 -9.61 -8.70
C ALA A 127 0.92 -9.10 -8.37
N ALA A 128 0.66 -7.79 -8.51
CA ALA A 128 -0.67 -7.23 -8.36
C ALA A 128 -1.55 -7.59 -9.56
N ASP A 129 -1.01 -7.49 -10.79
CA ASP A 129 -1.70 -7.83 -12.03
C ASP A 129 -2.12 -9.33 -12.13
N LEU A 130 -1.71 -10.17 -11.20
CA LEU A 130 -2.06 -11.59 -11.14
C LEU A 130 -3.16 -11.90 -10.12
N LEU A 131 -3.77 -10.88 -9.55
CA LEU A 131 -4.85 -11.05 -8.58
C LEU A 131 -6.20 -11.09 -9.31
N ASP A 132 -6.89 -12.21 -9.23
CA ASP A 132 -8.25 -12.34 -9.76
C ASP A 132 -9.26 -11.50 -8.97
N ALA A 133 -10.39 -11.18 -9.58
CA ALA A 133 -11.49 -10.49 -8.93
C ALA A 133 -11.97 -11.21 -7.67
N GLY A 134 -11.77 -10.59 -6.52
CA GLY A 134 -12.09 -11.14 -5.20
C GLY A 134 -10.89 -11.67 -4.43
N ASP A 135 -9.72 -11.72 -5.05
CA ASP A 135 -8.47 -12.01 -4.36
C ASP A 135 -8.06 -10.84 -3.46
N ILE A 136 -7.34 -11.19 -2.40
CA ILE A 136 -6.85 -10.25 -1.41
C ILE A 136 -5.38 -10.54 -1.14
N ALA A 137 -4.56 -9.52 -1.30
CA ALA A 137 -3.13 -9.57 -0.98
C ALA A 137 -2.76 -8.47 0.01
N TYR A 138 -1.54 -8.55 0.56
CA TYR A 138 -1.06 -7.57 1.52
C TYR A 138 0.41 -7.25 1.28
N ASP A 139 0.73 -5.95 1.32
CA ASP A 139 2.07 -5.45 1.57
C ASP A 139 2.17 -4.92 2.99
N TYR A 140 3.30 -5.19 3.64
CA TYR A 140 3.57 -4.78 5.01
C TYR A 140 4.79 -3.88 5.06
N PHE A 141 4.62 -2.73 5.67
CA PHE A 141 5.68 -1.80 5.97
C PHE A 141 5.71 -1.53 7.47
N ASN A 142 6.84 -1.14 7.99
CA ASN A 142 6.91 -0.58 9.32
C ASN A 142 7.65 0.75 9.28
N TYR A 143 7.26 1.65 10.17
CA TYR A 143 7.82 2.98 10.22
C TYR A 143 8.23 3.32 11.66
N THR A 144 9.10 4.31 11.77
CA THR A 144 9.56 4.81 13.07
C THR A 144 9.13 6.26 13.22
N VAL A 145 8.40 6.54 14.28
CA VAL A 145 8.01 7.88 14.69
C VAL A 145 9.04 8.42 15.68
N THR A 146 9.30 9.70 15.65
CA THR A 146 10.22 10.39 16.59
C THR A 146 9.64 11.73 17.01
N ASP A 147 9.88 12.08 18.27
CA ASP A 147 9.73 13.41 18.87
C ASP A 147 11.01 14.25 18.75
N THR A 148 12.04 13.77 18.04
CA THR A 148 13.42 14.24 17.86
C THR A 148 14.44 13.68 18.86
N LEU A 149 14.03 13.15 20.00
CA LEU A 149 14.89 12.60 21.04
C LEU A 149 14.73 11.10 21.24
N LEU A 150 13.48 10.66 21.22
CA LEU A 150 13.08 9.26 21.41
C LEU A 150 12.25 8.79 20.22
N THR A 151 12.01 7.49 20.14
CA THR A 151 11.32 6.89 19.00
C THR A 151 10.43 5.74 19.43
N ASP A 152 9.40 5.47 18.63
CA ASP A 152 8.62 4.25 18.66
C ASP A 152 8.34 3.76 17.24
N THR A 153 7.88 2.52 17.07
CA THR A 153 7.65 1.90 15.76
C THR A 153 6.27 1.29 15.68
N ALA A 154 5.67 1.37 14.49
CA ALA A 154 4.40 0.73 14.18
C ALA A 154 4.38 0.16 12.76
N LEU A 155 3.33 -0.61 12.44
CA LEU A 155 3.09 -1.19 11.12
C LEU A 155 2.18 -0.29 10.30
N LEU A 156 2.43 -0.28 8.98
CA LEU A 156 1.48 0.16 7.96
C LEU A 156 1.16 -1.06 7.08
N THR A 157 -0.07 -1.53 7.15
CA THR A 157 -0.56 -2.66 6.37
C THR A 157 -1.37 -2.16 5.18
N ILE A 158 -0.94 -2.47 3.96
CA ILE A 158 -1.70 -2.15 2.76
C ILE A 158 -2.36 -3.43 2.24
N ARG A 159 -3.68 -3.41 2.18
CA ARG A 159 -4.49 -4.45 1.54
C ARG A 159 -4.69 -4.10 0.08
N ILE A 160 -4.39 -5.05 -0.80
CA ILE A 160 -4.61 -4.95 -2.23
C ILE A 160 -5.78 -5.90 -2.59
N ASN A 161 -6.78 -5.37 -3.28
CA ASN A 161 -7.88 -6.18 -3.80
C ASN A 161 -7.65 -6.43 -5.28
N GLY A 162 -7.77 -7.67 -5.72
CA GLY A 162 -7.84 -8.04 -7.12
C GLY A 162 -9.13 -7.53 -7.77
N VAL A 163 -9.03 -7.09 -9.01
CA VAL A 163 -10.15 -6.74 -9.88
C VAL A 163 -10.02 -7.52 -11.18
N ASN A 164 -11.11 -7.67 -11.91
CA ASN A 164 -11.05 -8.38 -13.17
C ASN A 164 -10.32 -7.53 -14.22
N ASP A 165 -9.28 -8.07 -14.82
CA ASP A 165 -8.58 -7.45 -15.93
C ASP A 165 -9.31 -7.61 -17.25
N ASP A 166 -9.12 -6.64 -18.14
CA ASP A 166 -9.70 -6.69 -19.48
C ASP A 166 -8.87 -7.62 -20.39
N VAL A 167 -9.53 -8.53 -21.07
CA VAL A 167 -8.89 -9.35 -22.10
C VAL A 167 -8.40 -8.48 -23.25
N THR A 168 -7.13 -8.62 -23.60
CA THR A 168 -6.54 -7.92 -24.73
C THR A 168 -6.56 -8.80 -25.97
N ALA A 169 -7.46 -8.47 -26.91
CA ALA A 169 -7.51 -9.15 -28.20
C ALA A 169 -6.35 -8.74 -29.10
N VAL A 170 -5.68 -9.72 -29.69
CA VAL A 170 -4.61 -9.54 -30.66
C VAL A 170 -5.15 -9.83 -32.07
N ASN A 171 -4.74 -9.00 -33.03
CA ASN A 171 -5.17 -9.20 -34.42
C ASN A 171 -4.64 -10.50 -35.00
N ASP A 172 -5.54 -11.30 -35.55
CA ASP A 172 -5.22 -12.54 -36.25
C ASP A 172 -5.22 -12.35 -37.76
N PHE A 173 -4.52 -13.23 -38.44
CA PHE A 173 -4.52 -13.30 -39.89
C PHE A 173 -4.45 -14.74 -40.37
N GLY A 174 -4.92 -14.93 -41.58
CA GLY A 174 -4.79 -16.20 -42.31
C GLY A 174 -4.52 -15.92 -43.76
N VAL A 175 -3.72 -16.78 -44.39
CA VAL A 175 -3.41 -16.74 -45.83
C VAL A 175 -3.81 -18.09 -46.45
N VAL A 176 -4.54 -18.01 -47.55
CA VAL A 176 -4.96 -19.20 -48.30
C VAL A 176 -4.81 -18.92 -49.79
N THR A 177 -4.45 -19.94 -50.55
CA THR A 177 -4.39 -19.84 -52.02
C THR A 177 -5.81 -19.90 -52.63
N GLU A 178 -5.96 -19.35 -53.83
CA GLU A 178 -7.22 -19.41 -54.58
C GLU A 178 -7.76 -20.86 -54.68
N ASN A 179 -9.04 -21.01 -54.41
CA ASN A 179 -9.78 -22.29 -54.38
C ASN A 179 -9.30 -23.31 -53.32
N ALA A 180 -8.48 -22.90 -52.34
CA ALA A 180 -8.15 -23.71 -51.19
C ALA A 180 -9.01 -23.34 -49.95
N THR A 181 -8.90 -24.14 -48.89
CA THR A 181 -9.57 -23.91 -47.61
C THR A 181 -8.50 -23.84 -46.51
N LEU A 182 -8.47 -22.72 -45.76
CA LEU A 182 -7.73 -22.64 -44.51
C LEU A 182 -8.59 -23.22 -43.41
N THR A 183 -8.08 -24.16 -42.65
CA THR A 183 -8.72 -24.68 -41.42
C THR A 183 -7.79 -24.46 -40.25
N VAL A 184 -8.24 -23.66 -39.28
CA VAL A 184 -7.56 -23.43 -38.01
C VAL A 184 -8.35 -24.15 -36.94
N THR A 185 -7.65 -24.98 -36.13
CA THR A 185 -8.29 -25.77 -35.08
C THR A 185 -8.03 -25.14 -33.72
N ASP A 186 -8.94 -25.36 -32.78
CA ASP A 186 -8.79 -24.89 -31.40
C ASP A 186 -7.46 -25.37 -30.78
N GLY A 187 -6.71 -24.44 -30.16
CA GLY A 187 -5.40 -24.70 -29.58
C GLY A 187 -4.25 -24.77 -30.59
N GLU A 188 -4.48 -24.45 -31.87
CA GLU A 188 -3.44 -24.50 -32.89
C GLU A 188 -2.48 -23.32 -32.81
N SER A 189 -1.18 -23.61 -32.76
CA SER A 189 -0.13 -22.59 -32.71
C SER A 189 0.11 -21.94 -34.07
N GLN A 190 0.73 -20.76 -34.06
CA GLN A 190 1.14 -20.05 -35.26
C GLN A 190 2.04 -20.90 -36.15
N ASN A 191 1.80 -20.86 -37.45
CA ASN A 191 2.64 -21.53 -38.48
C ASN A 191 3.41 -20.54 -39.36
N LEU A 192 3.83 -19.39 -38.77
CA LEU A 192 4.63 -18.40 -39.49
C LEU A 192 5.91 -18.99 -40.06
N SER A 193 5.90 -19.33 -41.31
CA SER A 193 7.14 -19.55 -42.08
C SER A 193 7.58 -18.23 -42.71
N GLY A 194 8.77 -17.75 -42.41
CA GLY A 194 9.30 -16.40 -42.66
C GLY A 194 9.29 -15.85 -44.09
N SER A 195 8.48 -16.36 -44.96
CA SER A 195 8.03 -15.78 -46.25
C SER A 195 6.67 -16.35 -46.55
N TYR A 196 5.72 -15.49 -46.93
CA TYR A 196 4.42 -15.91 -47.45
C TYR A 196 4.63 -16.85 -48.65
N ASP A 197 4.64 -18.11 -48.38
CA ASP A 197 4.60 -19.09 -49.41
C ASP A 197 3.16 -19.57 -49.64
N THR A 198 2.96 -20.44 -50.58
CA THR A 198 1.63 -20.88 -51.00
C THR A 198 0.98 -21.92 -50.09
N HIS A 199 1.39 -22.00 -48.82
CA HIS A 199 1.01 -23.07 -47.88
C HIS A 199 0.28 -22.54 -46.66
N ASP A 200 -0.93 -22.01 -46.79
CA ASP A 200 -1.87 -21.71 -45.74
C ASP A 200 -1.25 -21.29 -44.38
N GLU A 201 -0.80 -20.04 -44.28
CA GLU A 201 -0.22 -19.48 -43.05
C GLU A 201 -1.33 -18.81 -42.17
N HIS A 202 -1.20 -18.90 -40.86
CA HIS A 202 -2.11 -18.27 -39.91
C HIS A 202 -1.42 -17.91 -38.59
N SER A 203 -2.03 -17.05 -37.83
CA SER A 203 -1.56 -16.63 -36.51
C SER A 203 -1.86 -17.61 -35.37
N GLY A 204 -2.51 -18.70 -35.65
CA GLY A 204 -3.07 -19.65 -34.70
C GLY A 204 -4.60 -19.55 -34.67
N ASP A 205 -5.27 -20.18 -33.72
CA ASP A 205 -6.69 -19.92 -33.52
C ASP A 205 -6.89 -18.52 -32.90
N VAL A 206 -8.08 -17.98 -33.04
CA VAL A 206 -8.38 -16.59 -32.62
C VAL A 206 -8.36 -16.39 -31.11
N ALA A 207 -8.33 -17.46 -30.33
CA ALA A 207 -8.28 -17.41 -28.88
C ALA A 207 -6.89 -17.78 -28.32
N ALA A 208 -5.98 -18.36 -29.14
CA ALA A 208 -4.69 -18.87 -28.66
C ALA A 208 -3.66 -17.78 -28.34
N ASN A 209 -3.87 -16.56 -28.85
CA ASN A 209 -2.96 -15.41 -28.64
C ASN A 209 -3.63 -14.23 -27.96
N GLU A 210 -4.83 -14.43 -27.44
CA GLU A 210 -5.46 -13.47 -26.53
C GLU A 210 -4.69 -13.44 -25.20
N GLN A 211 -4.67 -12.27 -24.57
CA GLN A 211 -4.00 -12.08 -23.29
C GLN A 211 -4.99 -11.61 -22.24
N ASP A 212 -5.00 -12.34 -21.13
CA ASP A 212 -5.72 -12.01 -19.91
C ASP A 212 -4.72 -12.11 -18.78
N ALA A 213 -4.51 -11.04 -18.04
CA ALA A 213 -3.43 -10.95 -17.03
C ALA A 213 -3.72 -11.82 -15.81
N ASP A 214 -5.00 -12.05 -15.50
CA ASP A 214 -5.46 -12.88 -14.39
C ASP A 214 -5.84 -14.33 -14.78
N ALA A 215 -5.67 -14.72 -16.05
CA ALA A 215 -5.84 -16.10 -16.51
C ALA A 215 -4.66 -17.00 -16.05
N SER A 216 -4.80 -17.66 -14.91
CA SER A 216 -3.84 -18.62 -14.33
C SER A 216 -4.35 -20.05 -14.27
#